data_5dbb126d36a565fade62e98cd76d92f8
#
_entry.id   5dbb126d36a565fade62e98cd76d92f8
#
_cell.length_a   1.000
_cell.length_b   1.000
_cell.length_c   1.000
_cell.angle_alpha   90.00
_cell.angle_beta   90.00
_cell.angle_gamma   90.00
#
_symmetry.space_group_name_H-M   'P 1'
#
loop_
_entity.id
_entity.type
_entity.pdbx_description
1 polymer ?
#
loop_
_entity_poly.entity_id
_entity_poly.type
_entity_poly.pdbx_seq_one_letter_code
_entity_poly.pdbx_strand_id
1 'polypeptide(L)'
;INRPNDFHGHSLSVSDVIVINRTAETKAYYVDSFGFEDLPDFVQQRMEMLENNHTRAYPPVYKGTLAQAMEERDVDAYLDSRKLNIDCKKAIEEAIALNFDGLHLKEDAATQVLEQFGEERMTFVMANTLRELSYDGRFSRQNKDWAEHIEIPENINQGKNMNQDYVIESHPAVLDGFIDMARAEIRMQKIEQALDEAEVTITADTRGFEADGHAGTWHTVDEREYAGEKFFFME
;
A
#
# COMPACT_ATOMS: atom_id res chain seq x y z
N ILE A 1 -1.48 -36.95 8.55
CA ILE A 1 -1.39 -35.59 9.10
C ILE A 1 -2.75 -35.29 9.70
N ASN A 2 -2.84 -35.23 11.03
CA ASN A 2 -4.09 -34.86 11.71
C ASN A 2 -4.27 -33.35 11.56
N ARG A 3 -5.12 -32.94 10.60
CA ARG A 3 -5.60 -31.56 10.57
C ARG A 3 -6.68 -31.42 11.66
N PRO A 4 -6.68 -30.34 12.45
CA PRO A 4 -7.83 -29.99 13.27
C PRO A 4 -9.07 -29.89 12.40
N ASN A 5 -10.20 -30.36 12.90
CA ASN A 5 -11.46 -30.37 12.13
C ASN A 5 -11.97 -28.95 11.76
N ASP A 6 -11.40 -27.95 12.37
CA ASP A 6 -11.68 -26.52 12.21
C ASP A 6 -10.63 -25.78 11.36
N PHE A 7 -9.67 -26.49 10.75
CA PHE A 7 -8.69 -25.90 9.87
C PHE A 7 -9.24 -25.74 8.44
N HIS A 8 -9.60 -24.53 8.06
CA HIS A 8 -10.16 -24.17 6.76
C HIS A 8 -9.20 -23.34 5.88
N GLY A 9 -7.91 -23.26 6.22
CA GLY A 9 -6.90 -22.60 5.42
C GLY A 9 -6.34 -23.47 4.29
N HIS A 10 -5.80 -22.86 3.25
CA HIS A 10 -4.94 -23.54 2.30
C HIS A 10 -3.69 -24.09 3.02
N SER A 11 -3.06 -25.09 2.45
CA SER A 11 -1.84 -25.67 3.01
C SER A 11 -0.75 -24.61 3.03
N LEU A 12 0.02 -24.58 4.14
CA LEU A 12 1.24 -23.77 4.23
C LEU A 12 2.15 -24.04 3.04
N SER A 13 2.64 -22.97 2.46
CA SER A 13 3.58 -22.99 1.35
C SER A 13 4.97 -22.62 1.82
N VAL A 14 5.99 -23.04 1.09
CA VAL A 14 7.34 -22.53 1.26
C VAL A 14 7.32 -21.02 1.07
N SER A 15 8.00 -20.29 1.95
CA SER A 15 8.03 -18.83 2.07
C SER A 15 6.92 -18.22 2.90
N ASP A 16 5.99 -18.99 3.44
CA ASP A 16 5.02 -18.45 4.40
C ASP A 16 5.70 -18.14 5.74
N VAL A 17 5.21 -17.09 6.42
CA VAL A 17 5.55 -16.81 7.80
C VAL A 17 4.35 -17.08 8.69
N ILE A 18 4.52 -17.93 9.68
CA ILE A 18 3.48 -18.27 10.65
C ILE A 18 3.75 -17.51 11.93
N VAL A 19 2.78 -16.74 12.40
CA VAL A 19 2.84 -16.11 13.72
C VAL A 19 1.90 -16.88 14.67
N ILE A 20 2.48 -17.45 15.71
CA ILE A 20 1.72 -18.16 16.76
C ILE A 20 1.62 -17.24 17.97
N ASN A 21 0.43 -16.77 18.24
CA ASN A 21 0.15 -15.97 19.42
C ASN A 21 -0.44 -16.86 20.52
N ARG A 22 0.25 -16.92 21.66
CA ARG A 22 -0.21 -17.59 22.89
C ARG A 22 -0.27 -16.57 24.01
N THR A 23 -1.10 -16.80 25.01
CA THR A 23 -1.40 -15.88 26.13
C THR A 23 -0.16 -15.25 26.82
N ALA A 24 1.02 -15.81 26.65
CA ALA A 24 2.26 -15.31 27.27
C ALA A 24 3.41 -15.08 26.28
N GLU A 25 3.29 -15.48 25.02
CA GLU A 25 4.41 -15.43 24.08
C GLU A 25 3.91 -15.48 22.63
N THR A 26 4.42 -14.58 21.79
CA THR A 26 4.21 -14.59 20.34
C THR A 26 5.49 -15.05 19.65
N LYS A 27 5.40 -16.06 18.79
CA LYS A 27 6.53 -16.59 18.00
C LYS A 27 6.22 -16.57 16.53
N ALA A 28 7.23 -16.26 15.72
CA ALA A 28 7.15 -16.34 14.28
C ALA A 28 8.08 -17.42 13.73
N TYR A 29 7.61 -18.11 12.68
CA TYR A 29 8.35 -19.18 12.02
C TYR A 29 8.26 -19.00 10.50
N TYR A 30 9.39 -19.09 9.84
CA TYR A 30 9.46 -19.19 8.39
C TYR A 30 9.25 -20.63 7.94
N VAL A 31 8.45 -20.84 6.92
CA VAL A 31 8.21 -22.15 6.33
C VAL A 31 9.20 -22.35 5.18
N ASP A 32 10.14 -23.25 5.35
CA ASP A 32 11.03 -23.66 4.27
C ASP A 32 10.66 -25.05 3.70
N SER A 33 11.42 -25.54 2.74
CA SER A 33 11.19 -26.86 2.13
C SER A 33 11.51 -28.03 3.06
N PHE A 34 12.14 -27.80 4.20
CA PHE A 34 12.58 -28.82 5.17
C PHE A 34 11.85 -28.73 6.52
N GLY A 35 11.13 -27.62 6.77
CA GLY A 35 10.41 -27.46 8.04
C GLY A 35 10.14 -26.00 8.39
N PHE A 36 10.32 -25.68 9.68
CA PHE A 36 10.06 -24.37 10.23
C PHE A 36 11.34 -23.81 10.83
N GLU A 37 11.72 -22.62 10.40
CA GLU A 37 12.85 -21.88 10.96
C GLU A 37 12.30 -20.81 11.93
N ASP A 38 12.85 -20.74 13.14
CA ASP A 38 12.44 -19.76 14.15
C ASP A 38 12.90 -18.36 13.74
N LEU A 39 11.97 -17.39 13.76
CA LEU A 39 12.21 -15.98 13.47
C LEU A 39 12.02 -15.14 14.74
N PRO A 40 12.96 -15.18 15.69
CA PRO A 40 12.75 -14.58 17.02
C PRO A 40 12.53 -13.07 16.99
N ASP A 41 13.12 -12.39 16.01
CA ASP A 41 13.06 -10.93 15.91
C ASP A 41 11.95 -10.43 14.94
N PHE A 42 11.27 -11.33 14.23
CA PHE A 42 10.32 -10.95 13.19
C PHE A 42 9.15 -10.11 13.74
N VAL A 43 8.56 -10.57 14.84
CA VAL A 43 7.41 -9.87 15.45
C VAL A 43 7.84 -8.49 15.92
N GLN A 44 8.99 -8.40 16.57
CA GLN A 44 9.53 -7.12 17.05
C GLN A 44 9.89 -6.20 15.88
N GLN A 45 10.56 -6.69 14.86
CA GLN A 45 10.89 -5.92 13.65
C GLN A 45 9.62 -5.44 12.92
N ARG A 46 8.60 -6.30 12.86
CA ARG A 46 7.31 -5.92 12.26
C ARG A 46 6.59 -4.86 13.07
N MET A 47 6.60 -4.96 14.41
CA MET A 47 6.04 -3.95 15.30
C MET A 47 6.81 -2.63 15.18
N GLU A 48 8.14 -2.67 15.17
CA GLU A 48 8.98 -1.49 14.98
C GLU A 48 8.76 -0.85 13.59
N MET A 49 8.56 -1.64 12.54
CA MET A 49 8.20 -1.15 11.21
C MET A 49 6.83 -0.46 11.22
N LEU A 50 5.83 -1.07 11.84
CA LEU A 50 4.49 -0.48 11.96
C LEU A 50 4.53 0.82 12.78
N GLU A 51 5.22 0.81 13.92
CA GLU A 51 5.39 1.99 14.77
C GLU A 51 6.18 3.11 14.05
N ASN A 52 7.23 2.77 13.32
CA ASN A 52 7.99 3.72 12.51
C ASN A 52 7.16 4.28 11.35
N ASN A 53 6.31 3.48 10.72
CA ASN A 53 5.41 3.96 9.67
C ASN A 53 4.33 4.90 10.23
N HIS A 54 3.80 4.61 11.42
CA HIS A 54 2.82 5.48 12.11
C HIS A 54 3.45 6.78 12.64
N THR A 55 4.75 6.78 12.99
CA THR A 55 5.44 7.93 13.57
C THR A 55 6.34 8.66 12.57
N ARG A 56 6.53 8.14 11.36
CA ARG A 56 7.42 8.74 10.38
C ARG A 56 6.83 10.03 9.84
N ALA A 57 7.39 11.15 10.28
CA ALA A 57 7.07 12.44 9.72
C ALA A 57 7.70 12.59 8.34
N TYR A 58 6.89 12.50 7.30
CA TYR A 58 7.34 12.82 5.94
C TYR A 58 7.45 14.33 5.77
N PRO A 59 8.44 14.83 5.00
CA PRO A 59 8.46 16.24 4.64
C PRO A 59 7.14 16.62 3.96
N PRO A 60 6.48 17.70 4.41
CA PRO A 60 5.17 18.08 3.89
C PRO A 60 5.21 18.39 2.40
N VAL A 61 4.10 18.13 1.72
CA VAL A 61 3.91 18.58 0.35
C VAL A 61 3.51 20.06 0.37
N TYR A 62 4.32 20.91 -0.25
CA TYR A 62 3.96 22.31 -0.44
C TYR A 62 2.83 22.41 -1.48
N LYS A 63 1.68 22.98 -1.10
CA LYS A 63 0.46 22.99 -1.93
C LYS A 63 0.25 24.29 -2.71
N GLY A 64 1.03 25.32 -2.41
CA GLY A 64 0.90 26.64 -3.01
C GLY A 64 1.71 26.83 -4.29
N THR A 65 1.55 28.02 -4.87
CA THR A 65 2.28 28.47 -6.05
C THR A 65 3.66 29.02 -5.67
N LEU A 66 4.54 29.17 -6.65
CA LEU A 66 5.80 29.87 -6.46
C LEU A 66 5.59 31.34 -6.01
N ALA A 67 4.55 32.00 -6.54
CA ALA A 67 4.23 33.37 -6.16
C ALA A 67 3.86 33.47 -4.68
N GLN A 68 3.02 32.54 -4.18
CA GLN A 68 2.71 32.45 -2.76
C GLN A 68 3.94 32.18 -1.90
N ALA A 69 4.79 31.24 -2.29
CA ALA A 69 6.04 30.95 -1.59
C ALA A 69 6.98 32.17 -1.52
N MET A 70 7.00 33.00 -2.56
CA MET A 70 7.76 34.25 -2.55
C MET A 70 7.16 35.30 -1.60
N GLU A 71 5.85 35.45 -1.57
CA GLU A 71 5.15 36.36 -0.65
C GLU A 71 5.33 35.93 0.82
N GLU A 72 5.24 34.62 1.08
CA GLU A 72 5.39 34.02 2.42
C GLU A 72 6.87 33.87 2.84
N ARG A 73 7.80 34.13 1.96
CA ARG A 73 9.26 33.94 2.13
C ARG A 73 9.64 32.49 2.44
N ASP A 74 8.92 31.56 1.81
CA ASP A 74 9.06 30.11 2.01
C ASP A 74 9.45 29.40 0.70
N VAL A 75 10.26 30.05 -0.11
CA VAL A 75 10.72 29.55 -1.43
C VAL A 75 11.49 28.25 -1.29
N ASP A 76 12.27 28.11 -0.22
CA ASP A 76 13.05 26.89 0.02
C ASP A 76 12.14 25.68 0.22
N ALA A 77 11.08 25.80 1.02
CA ALA A 77 10.10 24.73 1.20
C ALA A 77 9.39 24.36 -0.11
N TYR A 78 9.06 25.34 -0.95
CA TYR A 78 8.52 25.11 -2.28
C TYR A 78 9.48 24.29 -3.15
N LEU A 79 10.75 24.69 -3.20
CA LEU A 79 11.77 24.04 -4.03
C LEU A 79 12.10 22.63 -3.50
N ASP A 80 12.22 22.47 -2.20
CA ASP A 80 12.45 21.17 -1.56
C ASP A 80 11.29 20.20 -1.81
N SER A 81 10.05 20.66 -1.65
CA SER A 81 8.88 19.86 -1.95
C SER A 81 8.85 19.44 -3.43
N ARG A 82 9.15 20.36 -4.35
CA ARG A 82 9.21 20.05 -5.78
C ARG A 82 10.29 19.01 -6.10
N LYS A 83 11.47 19.15 -5.49
CA LYS A 83 12.55 18.17 -5.66
C LYS A 83 12.12 16.79 -5.18
N LEU A 84 11.50 16.70 -4.00
CA LEU A 84 10.98 15.44 -3.49
C LEU A 84 9.90 14.83 -4.38
N ASN A 85 9.07 15.64 -5.04
CA ASN A 85 8.09 15.16 -6.02
C ASN A 85 8.78 14.51 -7.23
N ILE A 86 9.87 15.14 -7.71
CA ILE A 86 10.69 14.59 -8.79
C ILE A 86 11.35 13.27 -8.38
N ASP A 87 11.91 13.24 -7.18
CA ASP A 87 12.57 12.04 -6.65
C ASP A 87 11.54 10.90 -6.42
N CYS A 88 10.33 11.21 -5.95
CA CYS A 88 9.23 10.25 -5.84
C CYS A 88 8.81 9.69 -7.21
N LYS A 89 8.67 10.54 -8.23
CA LYS A 89 8.36 10.07 -9.58
C LYS A 89 9.42 9.11 -10.11
N LYS A 90 10.69 9.44 -9.94
CA LYS A 90 11.80 8.56 -10.34
C LYS A 90 11.75 7.22 -9.58
N ALA A 91 11.48 7.26 -8.27
CA ALA A 91 11.38 6.04 -7.48
C ALA A 91 10.22 5.15 -7.95
N ILE A 92 9.07 5.72 -8.34
CA ILE A 92 7.98 4.98 -8.96
C ILE A 92 8.42 4.33 -10.28
N GLU A 93 9.07 5.10 -11.16
CA GLU A 93 9.58 4.61 -12.44
C GLU A 93 10.60 3.47 -12.25
N GLU A 94 11.52 3.63 -11.30
CA GLU A 94 12.52 2.62 -10.95
C GLU A 94 11.86 1.37 -10.33
N ALA A 95 10.90 1.55 -9.43
CA ALA A 95 10.18 0.43 -8.81
C ALA A 95 9.42 -0.40 -9.87
N ILE A 96 8.76 0.27 -10.82
CA ILE A 96 8.12 -0.40 -11.95
C ILE A 96 9.15 -1.15 -12.80
N ALA A 97 10.25 -0.49 -13.19
CA ALA A 97 11.26 -1.09 -14.05
C ALA A 97 11.94 -2.32 -13.42
N LEU A 98 12.17 -2.29 -12.11
CA LEU A 98 12.81 -3.39 -11.38
C LEU A 98 11.88 -4.58 -11.11
N ASN A 99 10.59 -4.31 -10.99
CA ASN A 99 9.60 -5.30 -10.57
C ASN A 99 8.69 -5.81 -11.68
N PHE A 100 8.79 -5.27 -12.89
CA PHE A 100 8.03 -5.71 -14.04
C PHE A 100 8.80 -6.73 -14.88
N ASP A 101 8.26 -7.93 -15.04
CA ASP A 101 8.88 -9.03 -15.80
C ASP A 101 8.52 -9.04 -17.31
N GLY A 102 7.75 -8.05 -17.75
CA GLY A 102 7.21 -7.95 -19.11
C GLY A 102 5.74 -8.39 -19.20
N LEU A 103 5.20 -9.01 -18.15
CA LEU A 103 3.80 -9.45 -18.08
C LEU A 103 3.14 -9.04 -16.75
N HIS A 104 3.84 -9.23 -15.63
CA HIS A 104 3.32 -8.98 -14.30
C HIS A 104 4.21 -8.03 -13.51
N LEU A 105 3.61 -7.26 -12.63
CA LEU A 105 4.28 -6.45 -11.63
C LEU A 105 4.27 -7.22 -10.30
N LYS A 106 5.39 -7.27 -9.57
CA LYS A 106 5.46 -7.93 -8.27
C LYS A 106 4.58 -7.22 -7.24
N GLU A 107 4.02 -7.98 -6.31
CA GLU A 107 3.01 -7.50 -5.35
C GLU A 107 3.51 -6.41 -4.39
N ASP A 108 4.80 -6.36 -4.11
CA ASP A 108 5.44 -5.41 -3.19
C ASP A 108 6.06 -4.18 -3.89
N ALA A 109 5.85 -4.02 -5.19
CA ALA A 109 6.51 -2.98 -5.99
C ALA A 109 6.24 -1.55 -5.47
N ALA A 110 5.09 -1.30 -4.84
CA ALA A 110 4.71 0.01 -4.35
C ALA A 110 5.19 0.29 -2.91
N THR A 111 5.44 -0.76 -2.11
CA THR A 111 5.69 -0.66 -0.67
C THR A 111 6.91 0.22 -0.34
N GLN A 112 8.04 -0.01 -0.99
CA GLN A 112 9.27 0.76 -0.74
C GLN A 112 9.11 2.24 -1.08
N VAL A 113 8.40 2.56 -2.14
CA VAL A 113 8.13 3.95 -2.54
C VAL A 113 7.23 4.63 -1.51
N LEU A 114 6.20 3.92 -1.05
CA LEU A 114 5.30 4.41 -0.02
C LEU A 114 6.03 4.67 1.30
N GLU A 115 6.91 3.76 1.73
CA GLU A 115 7.76 3.91 2.91
C GLU A 115 8.74 5.09 2.80
N GLN A 116 9.22 5.40 1.60
CA GLN A 116 10.19 6.47 1.38
C GLN A 116 9.54 7.86 1.33
N PHE A 117 8.39 7.99 0.67
CA PHE A 117 7.80 9.30 0.35
C PHE A 117 6.48 9.58 1.05
N GLY A 118 5.84 8.58 1.63
CA GLY A 118 4.54 8.67 2.29
C GLY A 118 3.36 8.75 1.33
N GLU A 119 2.18 8.51 1.89
CA GLU A 119 0.91 8.44 1.15
C GLU A 119 0.63 9.71 0.36
N GLU A 120 0.70 10.88 1.02
CA GLU A 120 0.29 12.15 0.42
C GLU A 120 1.07 12.44 -0.86
N ARG A 121 2.40 12.38 -0.78
CA ARG A 121 3.27 12.68 -1.92
C ARG A 121 3.11 11.66 -3.04
N MET A 122 3.10 10.38 -2.69
CA MET A 122 2.95 9.31 -3.67
C MET A 122 1.61 9.42 -4.41
N THR A 123 0.51 9.70 -3.69
CA THR A 123 -0.82 9.92 -4.28
C THR A 123 -0.81 11.05 -5.30
N PHE A 124 -0.25 12.21 -4.96
CA PHE A 124 -0.20 13.34 -5.87
C PHE A 124 0.66 13.08 -7.10
N VAL A 125 1.82 12.43 -6.91
CA VAL A 125 2.74 12.13 -8.01
C VAL A 125 2.15 11.11 -8.96
N MET A 126 1.51 10.05 -8.46
CA MET A 126 0.81 9.06 -9.29
C MET A 126 -0.34 9.70 -10.07
N ALA A 127 -1.19 10.46 -9.39
CA ALA A 127 -2.34 11.12 -10.04
C ALA A 127 -1.88 12.12 -11.11
N ASN A 128 -0.85 12.91 -10.84
CA ASN A 128 -0.29 13.84 -11.82
C ASN A 128 0.30 13.10 -13.03
N THR A 129 1.06 12.04 -12.80
CA THR A 129 1.66 11.23 -13.87
C THR A 129 0.58 10.65 -14.77
N LEU A 130 -0.50 10.11 -14.19
CA LEU A 130 -1.61 9.56 -14.95
C LEU A 130 -2.36 10.64 -15.74
N ARG A 131 -2.56 11.85 -15.17
CA ARG A 131 -3.19 12.98 -15.89
C ARG A 131 -2.36 13.42 -17.09
N GLU A 132 -1.05 13.48 -16.96
CA GLU A 132 -0.15 13.81 -18.08
C GLU A 132 -0.26 12.80 -19.24
N LEU A 133 -0.57 11.54 -18.92
CA LEU A 133 -0.72 10.45 -19.88
C LEU A 133 -2.19 10.10 -20.20
N SER A 134 -3.15 10.88 -19.71
CA SER A 134 -4.60 10.56 -19.80
C SER A 134 -5.16 10.50 -21.23
N TYR A 135 -4.44 11.08 -22.20
CA TYR A 135 -4.75 10.96 -23.62
C TYR A 135 -4.61 9.53 -24.15
N ASP A 136 -3.84 8.67 -23.48
CA ASP A 136 -3.68 7.28 -23.87
C ASP A 136 -4.92 6.45 -23.47
N GLY A 137 -5.58 5.90 -24.44
CA GLY A 137 -6.79 5.09 -24.24
C GLY A 137 -6.56 3.73 -23.58
N ARG A 138 -5.30 3.33 -23.39
CA ARG A 138 -4.95 2.06 -22.77
C ARG A 138 -5.00 2.07 -21.24
N PHE A 139 -4.94 3.26 -20.61
CA PHE A 139 -5.13 3.37 -19.18
C PHE A 139 -6.57 3.09 -18.76
N SER A 140 -6.74 2.48 -17.58
CA SER A 140 -8.05 2.15 -17.03
C SER A 140 -8.87 3.42 -16.75
N ARG A 141 -10.19 3.32 -17.00
CA ARG A 141 -11.11 4.41 -16.70
C ARG A 141 -11.17 4.68 -15.21
N GLN A 142 -11.14 3.63 -14.40
CA GLN A 142 -11.21 3.75 -12.94
C GLN A 142 -10.07 4.60 -12.38
N ASN A 143 -8.84 4.38 -12.83
CA ASN A 143 -7.70 5.16 -12.36
C ASN A 143 -7.69 6.58 -12.91
N LYS A 144 -8.17 6.80 -14.15
CA LYS A 144 -8.38 8.15 -14.69
C LYS A 144 -9.39 8.93 -13.84
N ASP A 145 -10.55 8.32 -13.57
CA ASP A 145 -11.58 8.94 -12.74
C ASP A 145 -11.04 9.21 -11.31
N TRP A 146 -10.28 8.30 -10.73
CA TRP A 146 -9.61 8.52 -9.46
C TRP A 146 -8.63 9.70 -9.51
N ALA A 147 -7.75 9.76 -10.51
CA ALA A 147 -6.76 10.83 -10.63
C ALA A 147 -7.44 12.20 -10.81
N GLU A 148 -8.57 12.28 -11.51
CA GLU A 148 -9.31 13.53 -11.69
C GLU A 148 -9.86 14.11 -10.38
N HIS A 149 -10.14 13.26 -9.38
CA HIS A 149 -10.66 13.69 -8.08
C HIS A 149 -9.54 14.08 -7.08
N ILE A 150 -8.27 13.80 -7.39
CA ILE A 150 -7.16 14.21 -6.53
C ILE A 150 -6.82 15.67 -6.80
N GLU A 151 -6.88 16.50 -5.76
CA GLU A 151 -6.39 17.87 -5.83
C GLU A 151 -4.85 17.85 -5.85
N ILE A 152 -4.27 18.25 -6.98
CA ILE A 152 -2.82 18.21 -7.19
C ILE A 152 -2.22 19.59 -6.91
N PRO A 153 -1.24 19.69 -5.99
CA PRO A 153 -0.53 20.93 -5.76
C PRO A 153 0.18 21.43 -7.03
N GLU A 154 0.22 22.76 -7.21
CA GLU A 154 0.80 23.35 -8.42
C GLU A 154 2.30 23.03 -8.60
N ASN A 155 3.03 22.89 -7.51
CA ASN A 155 4.46 22.57 -7.57
C ASN A 155 4.79 21.11 -7.93
N ILE A 156 3.79 20.26 -8.06
CA ILE A 156 3.98 18.87 -8.52
C ILE A 156 4.21 18.82 -10.02
N ASN A 157 3.61 19.74 -10.77
CA ASN A 157 3.78 19.78 -12.21
C ASN A 157 5.25 20.08 -12.55
N GLN A 158 5.96 19.06 -13.03
CA GLN A 158 7.42 19.08 -13.16
C GLN A 158 7.87 19.52 -14.54
N GLY A 159 6.93 19.85 -15.40
CA GLY A 159 7.20 20.02 -16.82
C GLY A 159 7.52 18.65 -17.47
N LYS A 160 7.59 18.64 -18.77
CA LYS A 160 7.94 17.43 -19.53
C LYS A 160 9.34 16.98 -19.12
N ASN A 161 9.43 15.92 -18.32
CA ASN A 161 10.71 15.31 -17.99
C ASN A 161 11.25 14.64 -19.24
N MET A 162 12.47 14.98 -19.61
CA MET A 162 13.10 14.45 -20.82
C MET A 162 13.57 12.99 -20.69
N ASN A 163 13.55 12.44 -19.49
CA ASN A 163 13.78 11.02 -19.28
C ASN A 163 12.42 10.31 -19.31
N GLN A 164 12.01 10.00 -20.51
CA GLN A 164 10.80 9.23 -20.76
C GLN A 164 10.94 7.85 -20.15
N ASP A 165 9.95 7.48 -19.37
CA ASP A 165 9.83 6.13 -18.88
C ASP A 165 9.30 5.23 -20.00
N TYR A 166 10.23 4.62 -20.71
CA TYR A 166 9.92 3.72 -21.82
C TYR A 166 9.03 2.53 -21.39
N VAL A 167 9.09 2.13 -20.12
CA VAL A 167 8.28 1.02 -19.60
C VAL A 167 6.82 1.44 -19.53
N ILE A 168 6.52 2.59 -18.95
CA ILE A 168 5.14 3.10 -18.84
C ILE A 168 4.58 3.43 -20.23
N GLU A 169 5.36 4.07 -21.11
CA GLU A 169 4.92 4.38 -22.47
C GLU A 169 4.64 3.12 -23.30
N SER A 170 5.47 2.10 -23.16
CA SER A 170 5.31 0.83 -23.88
C SER A 170 4.21 -0.04 -23.30
N HIS A 171 4.06 -0.03 -21.99
CA HIS A 171 3.15 -0.88 -21.21
C HIS A 171 2.33 -0.06 -20.22
N PRO A 172 1.39 0.79 -20.64
CA PRO A 172 0.64 1.67 -19.75
C PRO A 172 -0.10 0.95 -18.62
N ALA A 173 -0.56 -0.28 -18.89
CA ALA A 173 -1.21 -1.12 -17.89
C ALA A 173 -0.33 -1.41 -16.65
N VAL A 174 1.00 -1.26 -16.76
CA VAL A 174 1.92 -1.41 -15.62
C VAL A 174 1.72 -0.27 -14.62
N LEU A 175 1.54 0.96 -15.10
CA LEU A 175 1.25 2.09 -14.22
C LEU A 175 -0.12 1.92 -13.55
N ASP A 176 -1.13 1.42 -14.26
CA ASP A 176 -2.42 1.07 -13.66
C ASP A 176 -2.25 0.05 -12.52
N GLY A 177 -1.52 -1.03 -12.79
CA GLY A 177 -1.24 -2.05 -11.79
C GLY A 177 -0.48 -1.52 -10.58
N PHE A 178 0.50 -0.64 -10.81
CA PHE A 178 1.24 0.01 -9.72
C PHE A 178 0.34 0.93 -8.89
N ILE A 179 -0.52 1.72 -9.52
CA ILE A 179 -1.49 2.59 -8.84
C ILE A 179 -2.46 1.75 -8.00
N ASP A 180 -2.96 0.65 -8.55
CA ASP A 180 -3.89 -0.24 -7.84
C ASP A 180 -3.22 -0.86 -6.61
N MET A 181 -1.97 -1.33 -6.72
CA MET A 181 -1.18 -1.84 -5.59
C MET A 181 -0.96 -0.77 -4.53
N ALA A 182 -0.51 0.42 -4.92
CA ALA A 182 -0.25 1.51 -3.99
C ALA A 182 -1.52 1.93 -3.23
N ARG A 183 -2.65 2.02 -3.92
CA ARG A 183 -3.94 2.35 -3.30
C ARG A 183 -4.41 1.26 -2.35
N ALA A 184 -4.19 -0.01 -2.69
CA ALA A 184 -4.50 -1.13 -1.82
C ALA A 184 -3.64 -1.11 -0.56
N GLU A 185 -2.34 -0.87 -0.69
CA GLU A 185 -1.41 -0.76 0.44
C GLU A 185 -1.77 0.41 1.37
N ILE A 186 -1.99 1.60 0.82
CA ILE A 186 -2.43 2.78 1.58
C ILE A 186 -3.73 2.49 2.34
N ARG A 187 -4.68 1.83 1.69
CA ARG A 187 -5.95 1.45 2.32
C ARG A 187 -5.73 0.47 3.47
N MET A 188 -4.88 -0.54 3.27
CA MET A 188 -4.57 -1.52 4.31
C MET A 188 -3.90 -0.88 5.52
N GLN A 189 -2.91 0.01 5.32
CA GLN A 189 -2.26 0.74 6.40
C GLN A 189 -3.25 1.59 7.21
N LYS A 190 -4.20 2.25 6.55
CA LYS A 190 -5.26 3.01 7.24
C LYS A 190 -6.20 2.13 8.06
N ILE A 191 -6.55 0.96 7.55
CA ILE A 191 -7.36 0.00 8.27
C ILE A 191 -6.61 -0.52 9.50
N GLU A 192 -5.35 -0.93 9.33
CA GLU A 192 -4.50 -1.40 10.42
C GLU A 192 -4.37 -0.34 11.52
N GLN A 193 -4.08 0.90 11.14
CA GLN A 193 -4.02 2.01 12.09
C GLN A 193 -5.34 2.23 12.83
N ALA A 194 -6.47 2.23 12.13
CA ALA A 194 -7.77 2.44 12.74
C ALA A 194 -8.17 1.30 13.68
N LEU A 195 -7.74 0.08 13.40
CA LEU A 195 -7.94 -1.08 14.27
C LEU A 195 -7.05 -1.00 15.52
N ASP A 196 -5.79 -0.60 15.35
CA ASP A 196 -4.85 -0.39 16.46
C ASP A 196 -5.35 0.71 17.40
N GLU A 197 -5.77 1.86 16.86
CA GLU A 197 -6.34 2.96 17.64
C GLU A 197 -7.61 2.55 18.39
N ALA A 198 -8.38 1.62 17.86
CA ALA A 198 -9.58 1.09 18.49
C ALA A 198 -9.30 -0.11 19.41
N GLU A 199 -8.02 -0.51 19.57
CA GLU A 199 -7.59 -1.70 20.33
C GLU A 199 -8.30 -2.99 19.87
N VAL A 200 -8.58 -3.09 18.55
CA VAL A 200 -9.26 -4.25 17.95
C VAL A 200 -8.24 -5.20 17.33
N THR A 201 -8.26 -6.43 17.79
CA THR A 201 -7.47 -7.52 17.18
C THR A 201 -8.37 -8.35 16.29
N ILE A 202 -8.05 -8.46 15.01
CA ILE A 202 -8.72 -9.39 14.09
C ILE A 202 -8.02 -10.75 14.22
N THR A 203 -8.75 -11.74 14.75
CA THR A 203 -8.22 -13.09 14.98
C THR A 203 -8.46 -14.04 13.81
N ALA A 204 -9.30 -13.64 12.84
CA ALA A 204 -9.56 -14.40 11.63
C ALA A 204 -9.81 -13.46 10.44
N ASP A 205 -9.16 -13.72 9.31
CA ASP A 205 -9.47 -13.05 8.06
C ASP A 205 -10.62 -13.81 7.38
N THR A 206 -11.80 -13.20 7.36
CA THR A 206 -12.99 -13.77 6.71
C THR A 206 -13.14 -13.33 5.26
N ARG A 207 -12.19 -12.57 4.71
CA ARG A 207 -12.17 -12.23 3.29
C ARG A 207 -11.95 -13.51 2.49
N GLY A 208 -12.94 -13.91 1.70
CA GLY A 208 -12.92 -15.15 0.95
C GLY A 208 -13.43 -16.35 1.74
N PHE A 209 -14.15 -16.14 2.83
CA PHE A 209 -14.90 -17.19 3.49
C PHE A 209 -15.99 -17.68 2.55
N GLU A 210 -15.70 -18.69 1.76
CA GLU A 210 -16.68 -19.53 1.14
C GLU A 210 -17.16 -20.50 2.22
N ALA A 211 -18.45 -20.44 2.53
CA ALA A 211 -19.09 -21.42 3.41
C ALA A 211 -19.11 -22.75 2.66
N ASP A 212 -18.01 -23.46 2.71
CA ASP A 212 -17.80 -24.72 2.02
C ASP A 212 -18.65 -25.79 2.72
N GLY A 213 -19.94 -25.88 2.33
CA GLY A 213 -20.79 -27.01 2.60
C GLY A 213 -21.08 -27.39 4.07
N HIS A 214 -20.67 -26.58 5.02
CA HIS A 214 -20.94 -26.81 6.42
C HIS A 214 -22.31 -26.24 6.82
N ALA A 215 -23.12 -27.05 7.42
CA ALA A 215 -24.48 -26.73 7.91
C ALA A 215 -24.46 -25.81 9.15
N GLY A 216 -23.62 -24.79 9.14
CA GLY A 216 -23.58 -23.74 10.15
C GLY A 216 -24.11 -22.44 9.56
N THR A 217 -25.10 -21.84 10.21
CA THR A 217 -25.56 -20.51 9.82
C THR A 217 -24.79 -19.50 10.64
N TRP A 218 -23.90 -18.75 9.99
CA TRP A 218 -23.21 -17.64 10.60
C TRP A 218 -24.16 -16.47 10.76
N HIS A 219 -24.20 -15.87 11.93
CA HIS A 219 -25.01 -14.69 12.21
C HIS A 219 -24.09 -13.51 12.49
N THR A 220 -24.34 -12.37 11.84
CA THR A 220 -23.65 -11.13 12.18
C THR A 220 -24.13 -10.69 13.56
N VAL A 221 -23.22 -10.61 14.52
CA VAL A 221 -23.51 -10.19 15.89
C VAL A 221 -23.18 -8.70 16.11
N ASP A 222 -22.27 -8.15 15.32
CA ASP A 222 -21.90 -6.73 15.39
C ASP A 222 -21.42 -6.25 14.02
N GLU A 223 -21.59 -4.95 13.75
CA GLU A 223 -21.09 -4.28 12.55
C GLU A 223 -20.36 -3.01 13.00
N ARG A 224 -19.12 -2.85 12.58
CA ARG A 224 -18.30 -1.66 12.88
C ARG A 224 -17.63 -1.17 11.61
N GLU A 225 -17.31 0.11 11.60
CA GLU A 225 -16.59 0.75 10.51
C GLU A 225 -15.23 1.24 10.99
N TYR A 226 -14.17 0.88 10.25
CA TYR A 226 -12.80 1.34 10.49
C TYR A 226 -12.21 1.84 9.18
N ALA A 227 -11.70 3.07 9.19
CA ALA A 227 -11.15 3.73 8.00
C ALA A 227 -12.08 3.72 6.77
N GLY A 228 -13.40 3.83 6.99
CA GLY A 228 -14.41 3.78 5.92
C GLY A 228 -14.75 2.37 5.42
N GLU A 229 -14.21 1.33 6.05
CA GLU A 229 -14.46 -0.06 5.72
C GLU A 229 -15.34 -0.73 6.77
N LYS A 230 -16.32 -1.50 6.31
CA LYS A 230 -17.24 -2.22 7.20
C LYS A 230 -16.70 -3.60 7.56
N PHE A 231 -16.68 -3.86 8.85
CA PHE A 231 -16.32 -5.16 9.42
C PHE A 231 -17.54 -5.79 10.06
N PHE A 232 -17.79 -7.05 9.72
CA PHE A 232 -18.87 -7.84 10.26
C PHE A 232 -18.29 -8.87 11.22
N PHE A 233 -18.65 -8.76 12.50
CA PHE A 233 -18.29 -9.76 13.50
C PHE A 233 -19.37 -10.83 13.49
N MET A 234 -18.95 -12.08 13.30
CA MET A 234 -19.83 -13.22 13.07
C MET A 234 -19.62 -14.27 14.16
N GLU A 235 -20.73 -14.91 14.59
CA GLU A 235 -20.75 -16.00 15.55
C GLU A 235 -21.55 -17.21 14.99
#